data_529000fca8ff5e72cdc369db17401fcf
#
_entry.id   529000fca8ff5e72cdc369db17401fcf
#
_cell.length_a   1.000
_cell.length_b   1.000
_cell.length_c   1.000
_cell.angle_alpha   90.00
_cell.angle_beta   90.00
_cell.angle_gamma   90.00
#
_symmetry.space_group_name_H-M   'P 1'
#
loop_
_entity.id
_entity.type
_entity.pdbx_description
1 polymer ?
#
loop_
_entity_poly.entity_id
_entity_poly.type
_entity_poly.pdbx_seq_one_letter_code
_entity_poly.pdbx_strand_id
1 'polypeptide(L)'
;STDLRLAFDNLDARAEAAGGDTPLDRISLRDHQIDVEIGAFQEERGTTQRICFNIVVEVSLPGKPLQDDVDRILSYDTLTDAIAYELAAERLNLLETLAERIAERILISPRAYRVFVRIEKLDRGPGALGVEIVRDRETAQLDETEAEPAPHPTVVYLSNAALRSDKLTQWIDQLAEAPFSTILCVGAPDCAAPQSNVSPAQRRIDLLAIEQNAWVLAGLDPRCVVRGTRTELDWAVQNHQISVWAPSKIVLDSFEAGTPDPSDDLDLLSWFCGKIDAERLIAVGALGDLPDMPVKLVTLDDAQIV
;
A
#
# COMPACT_ATOMS: atom_id res chain seq x y z
N SER A 1 -3.60 -2.72 44.38
CA SER A 1 -4.33 -3.04 43.18
C SER A 1 -3.67 -2.38 41.98
N THR A 2 -2.72 -3.08 41.39
CA THR A 2 -1.99 -2.65 40.17
C THR A 2 -2.95 -2.62 38.98
N ASP A 3 -3.91 -3.53 38.91
CA ASP A 3 -4.87 -3.68 37.77
C ASP A 3 -5.82 -2.49 37.64
N LEU A 4 -6.24 -1.83 38.73
CA LEU A 4 -7.11 -0.65 38.64
C LEU A 4 -6.39 0.59 38.14
N ARG A 5 -5.09 0.72 38.33
CA ARG A 5 -4.28 1.81 37.75
C ARG A 5 -4.14 1.62 36.23
N LEU A 6 -3.91 0.39 35.79
CA LEU A 6 -3.74 0.05 34.37
C LEU A 6 -5.01 0.26 33.56
N ALA A 7 -6.21 0.13 34.16
CA ALA A 7 -7.47 0.35 33.47
C ALA A 7 -7.67 1.80 32.98
N PHE A 8 -7.02 2.78 33.64
CA PHE A 8 -7.11 4.20 33.31
C PHE A 8 -5.80 4.79 32.76
N ASP A 9 -4.80 3.95 32.57
CA ASP A 9 -3.50 4.36 32.04
C ASP A 9 -3.53 4.50 30.52
N ASN A 10 -2.49 5.11 29.94
CA ASN A 10 -2.37 5.27 28.51
C ASN A 10 -2.20 3.90 27.81
N LEU A 11 -2.45 3.87 26.49
CA LEU A 11 -2.36 2.64 25.70
C LEU A 11 -0.99 1.97 25.77
N ASP A 12 0.08 2.76 25.86
CA ASP A 12 1.45 2.23 25.93
C ASP A 12 1.67 1.45 27.24
N ALA A 13 1.25 2.00 28.39
CA ALA A 13 1.38 1.33 29.70
C ALA A 13 0.55 0.05 29.76
N ARG A 14 -0.64 0.03 29.14
CA ARG A 14 -1.47 -1.18 29.01
C ARG A 14 -0.83 -2.22 28.12
N ALA A 15 -0.21 -1.79 27.02
CA ALA A 15 0.53 -2.67 26.13
C ALA A 15 1.75 -3.28 26.83
N GLU A 16 2.47 -2.51 27.65
CA GLU A 16 3.58 -3.02 28.49
C GLU A 16 3.12 -4.07 29.50
N ALA A 17 1.99 -3.82 30.15
CA ALA A 17 1.45 -4.74 31.14
C ALA A 17 0.93 -6.06 30.55
N ALA A 18 0.46 -6.02 29.30
CA ALA A 18 0.01 -7.21 28.56
C ALA A 18 1.15 -7.94 27.82
N GLY A 19 2.37 -7.38 27.81
CA GLY A 19 3.55 -7.95 27.19
C GLY A 19 3.97 -9.26 27.85
N GLY A 20 4.26 -10.29 27.05
CA GLY A 20 4.93 -11.50 27.49
C GLY A 20 6.42 -11.25 27.79
N ASP A 21 7.18 -12.31 28.09
CA ASP A 21 8.61 -12.25 28.47
C ASP A 21 9.54 -11.63 27.39
N THR A 22 9.05 -11.41 26.16
CA THR A 22 9.81 -10.79 25.05
C THR A 22 9.16 -9.49 24.65
N PRO A 23 9.85 -8.34 24.80
CA PRO A 23 9.32 -7.05 24.34
C PRO A 23 9.17 -7.05 22.81
N LEU A 24 8.01 -6.63 22.32
CA LEU A 24 7.73 -6.43 20.90
C LEU A 24 7.93 -4.96 20.53
N ASP A 25 8.36 -4.71 19.30
CA ASP A 25 8.36 -3.36 18.76
C ASP A 25 6.93 -2.85 18.57
N ARG A 26 6.75 -1.53 18.59
CA ARG A 26 5.43 -0.90 18.52
C ARG A 26 5.38 0.19 17.46
N ILE A 27 4.26 0.21 16.75
CA ILE A 27 3.88 1.31 15.87
C ILE A 27 2.65 1.96 16.49
N SER A 28 2.59 3.28 16.51
CA SER A 28 1.46 3.99 17.11
C SER A 28 0.98 5.16 16.25
N LEU A 29 -0.34 5.31 16.18
CA LEU A 29 -1.05 6.50 15.73
C LEU A 29 -1.67 7.16 16.96
N ARG A 30 -1.41 8.45 17.18
CA ARG A 30 -1.90 9.18 18.36
C ARG A 30 -2.63 10.43 17.95
N ASP A 31 -3.67 10.74 18.73
CA ASP A 31 -4.46 11.98 18.62
C ASP A 31 -4.96 12.28 17.19
N HIS A 32 -5.25 11.21 16.43
CA HIS A 32 -5.79 11.35 15.09
C HIS A 32 -7.28 11.70 15.16
N GLN A 33 -7.62 12.93 14.77
CA GLN A 33 -8.98 13.48 14.87
C GLN A 33 -9.64 13.56 13.51
N ILE A 34 -10.87 13.07 13.42
CA ILE A 34 -11.70 13.11 12.21
C ILE A 34 -13.13 13.48 12.60
N ASP A 35 -13.79 14.26 11.74
CA ASP A 35 -15.22 14.55 11.87
C ASP A 35 -16.02 13.40 11.27
N VAL A 36 -16.81 12.69 12.11
CA VAL A 36 -17.50 11.45 11.74
C VAL A 36 -18.96 11.52 12.15
N GLU A 37 -19.85 11.02 11.29
CA GLU A 37 -21.23 10.73 11.66
C GLU A 37 -21.31 9.32 12.29
N ILE A 38 -21.34 9.23 13.61
CA ILE A 38 -21.43 7.98 14.37
C ILE A 38 -22.27 8.15 15.63
N GLY A 39 -23.05 7.15 15.97
CA GLY A 39 -23.82 7.10 17.21
C GLY A 39 -25.17 6.44 17.05
N ALA A 40 -25.67 5.88 18.16
CA ALA A 40 -26.94 5.14 18.22
C ALA A 40 -28.16 6.06 18.37
N PHE A 41 -27.96 7.29 18.87
CA PHE A 41 -29.08 8.19 19.17
C PHE A 41 -29.58 8.92 17.93
N GLN A 42 -30.90 9.20 17.92
CA GLN A 42 -31.55 9.92 16.82
C GLN A 42 -30.92 11.32 16.58
N GLU A 43 -30.48 11.97 17.65
CA GLU A 43 -29.85 13.29 17.63
C GLU A 43 -28.46 13.30 16.99
N GLU A 44 -27.83 12.14 16.86
CA GLU A 44 -26.51 11.98 16.24
C GLU A 44 -26.59 11.72 14.72
N ARG A 45 -27.81 11.57 14.20
CA ARG A 45 -28.04 11.35 12.76
C ARG A 45 -27.97 12.66 11.98
N GLY A 46 -27.23 12.64 10.89
CA GLY A 46 -27.03 13.82 10.04
C GLY A 46 -26.13 14.89 10.68
N THR A 47 -25.43 14.56 11.76
CA THR A 47 -24.49 15.46 12.44
C THR A 47 -23.15 14.80 12.61
N THR A 48 -22.07 15.44 12.19
CA THR A 48 -20.71 15.00 12.46
C THR A 48 -20.26 15.44 13.85
N GLN A 49 -19.41 14.63 14.47
CA GLN A 49 -18.76 14.93 15.75
C GLN A 49 -17.28 14.55 15.64
N ARG A 50 -16.43 15.24 16.37
CA ARG A 50 -14.98 14.94 16.39
C ARG A 50 -14.73 13.66 17.15
N ILE A 51 -14.10 12.73 16.47
CA ILE A 51 -13.66 11.45 17.02
C ILE A 51 -12.15 11.44 17.04
N CYS A 52 -11.57 11.05 18.18
CA CYS A 52 -10.13 10.89 18.34
C CYS A 52 -9.78 9.41 18.36
N PHE A 53 -8.83 9.03 17.53
CA PHE A 53 -8.31 7.67 17.43
C PHE A 53 -6.89 7.62 17.99
N ASN A 54 -6.65 6.66 18.88
CA ASN A 54 -5.34 6.29 19.37
C ASN A 54 -5.17 4.78 19.16
N ILE A 55 -4.18 4.38 18.37
CA ILE A 55 -3.92 2.99 18.02
C ILE A 55 -2.47 2.66 18.32
N VAL A 56 -2.23 1.53 18.99
CA VAL A 56 -0.91 0.96 19.19
C VAL A 56 -0.93 -0.46 18.63
N VAL A 57 0.05 -0.78 17.80
CA VAL A 57 0.21 -2.13 17.23
C VAL A 57 1.55 -2.70 17.68
N GLU A 58 1.51 -3.84 18.34
CA GLU A 58 2.69 -4.65 18.59
C GLU A 58 3.00 -5.45 17.33
N VAL A 59 4.24 -5.37 16.87
CA VAL A 59 4.68 -6.01 15.63
C VAL A 59 5.72 -7.09 15.91
N SER A 60 5.65 -8.18 15.15
CA SER A 60 6.65 -9.21 15.22
C SER A 60 7.97 -8.71 14.64
N LEU A 61 9.07 -8.94 15.38
CA LEU A 61 10.41 -8.60 14.93
C LEU A 61 10.78 -9.41 13.69
N PRO A 62 11.27 -8.80 12.61
CA PRO A 62 11.83 -9.53 11.51
C PRO A 62 13.07 -10.30 11.99
N GLY A 63 13.20 -11.57 11.64
CA GLY A 63 14.31 -12.45 12.04
C GLY A 63 15.70 -12.01 11.52
N LYS A 64 15.77 -10.89 10.78
CA LYS A 64 16.99 -10.27 10.25
C LYS A 64 16.95 -8.76 10.47
N PRO A 65 18.10 -8.06 10.58
CA PRO A 65 18.15 -6.61 10.73
C PRO A 65 17.31 -5.90 9.66
N LEU A 66 16.62 -4.82 10.03
CA LEU A 66 15.72 -4.05 9.15
C LEU A 66 16.46 -3.40 7.99
N GLN A 67 17.71 -2.99 8.19
CA GLN A 67 18.58 -2.35 7.18
C GLN A 67 17.93 -1.11 6.52
N ASP A 68 17.08 -0.39 7.27
CA ASP A 68 16.33 0.79 6.80
C ASP A 68 15.37 0.48 5.62
N ASP A 69 14.86 -0.76 5.57
CA ASP A 69 13.96 -1.23 4.52
C ASP A 69 12.50 -1.13 4.96
N VAL A 70 11.76 -0.19 4.37
CA VAL A 70 10.35 0.08 4.68
C VAL A 70 9.42 -1.10 4.34
N ASP A 71 9.81 -1.97 3.41
CA ASP A 71 9.01 -3.13 3.03
C ASP A 71 9.08 -4.24 4.10
N ARG A 72 9.95 -4.08 5.10
CA ARG A 72 10.14 -5.03 6.20
C ARG A 72 9.45 -4.64 7.50
N ILE A 73 8.77 -3.50 7.52
CA ILE A 73 7.99 -3.01 8.65
C ILE A 73 6.51 -2.96 8.32
N LEU A 74 5.65 -2.85 9.34
CA LEU A 74 4.25 -2.48 9.15
C LEU A 74 4.20 -0.99 8.79
N SER A 75 3.54 -0.63 7.68
CA SER A 75 3.37 0.78 7.30
C SER A 75 2.48 1.52 8.30
N TYR A 76 2.79 2.77 8.59
CA TYR A 76 1.91 3.68 9.35
C TYR A 76 0.56 3.88 8.63
N ASP A 77 0.58 3.86 7.30
CA ASP A 77 -0.62 4.01 6.48
C ASP A 77 -1.63 2.90 6.75
N THR A 78 -1.18 1.69 7.12
CA THR A 78 -2.08 0.59 7.51
C THR A 78 -3.06 1.00 8.61
N LEU A 79 -2.65 1.88 9.55
CA LEU A 79 -3.49 2.33 10.65
C LEU A 79 -4.52 3.36 10.19
N THR A 80 -4.08 4.34 9.40
CA THR A 80 -4.96 5.38 8.85
C THR A 80 -5.93 4.84 7.82
N ASP A 81 -5.46 3.92 6.98
CA ASP A 81 -6.28 3.26 5.95
C ASP A 81 -7.35 2.36 6.55
N ALA A 82 -7.02 1.64 7.63
CA ALA A 82 -8.01 0.85 8.37
C ALA A 82 -9.14 1.73 8.91
N ILE A 83 -8.81 2.90 9.49
CA ILE A 83 -9.82 3.86 9.94
C ILE A 83 -10.65 4.38 8.78
N ALA A 84 -9.99 4.87 7.72
CA ALA A 84 -10.65 5.48 6.57
C ALA A 84 -11.59 4.48 5.87
N TYR A 85 -11.15 3.24 5.70
CA TYR A 85 -11.94 2.18 5.09
C TYR A 85 -13.22 1.89 5.90
N GLU A 86 -13.09 1.67 7.22
CA GLU A 86 -14.26 1.33 8.06
C GLU A 86 -15.25 2.49 8.16
N LEU A 87 -14.77 3.73 8.15
CA LEU A 87 -15.62 4.92 8.12
C LEU A 87 -16.33 5.12 6.78
N ALA A 88 -15.72 4.68 5.67
CA ALA A 88 -16.30 4.80 4.33
C ALA A 88 -17.26 3.64 4.00
N ALA A 89 -17.08 2.46 4.61
CA ALA A 89 -17.85 1.26 4.29
C ALA A 89 -19.33 1.40 4.66
N GLU A 90 -19.61 1.86 5.86
CA GLU A 90 -21.00 2.11 6.33
C GLU A 90 -21.03 3.04 7.55
N ARG A 91 -22.19 3.67 7.77
CA ARG A 91 -22.45 4.43 8.99
C ARG A 91 -22.64 3.47 10.18
N LEU A 92 -21.74 3.53 11.15
CA LEU A 92 -21.84 2.72 12.35
C LEU A 92 -22.57 3.44 13.49
N ASN A 93 -23.24 2.67 14.35
CA ASN A 93 -23.93 3.19 15.52
C ASN A 93 -23.06 3.15 16.78
N LEU A 94 -22.14 2.21 16.87
CA LEU A 94 -21.36 1.91 18.07
C LEU A 94 -19.86 2.14 17.82
N LEU A 95 -19.19 2.80 18.76
CA LEU A 95 -17.73 2.94 18.76
C LEU A 95 -17.06 1.57 18.97
N GLU A 96 -17.69 0.68 19.71
CA GLU A 96 -17.24 -0.69 19.96
C GLU A 96 -17.10 -1.46 18.65
N THR A 97 -18.12 -1.40 17.79
CA THR A 97 -18.11 -2.06 16.48
C THR A 97 -17.02 -1.46 15.57
N LEU A 98 -16.87 -0.13 15.58
CA LEU A 98 -15.83 0.53 14.81
C LEU A 98 -14.43 0.12 15.29
N ALA A 99 -14.20 0.08 16.61
CA ALA A 99 -12.93 -0.31 17.20
C ALA A 99 -12.59 -1.77 16.84
N GLU A 100 -13.56 -2.67 16.91
CA GLU A 100 -13.42 -4.09 16.56
C GLU A 100 -12.97 -4.24 15.11
N ARG A 101 -13.70 -3.66 14.18
CA ARG A 101 -13.40 -3.75 12.74
C ARG A 101 -12.04 -3.16 12.38
N ILE A 102 -11.68 -2.02 12.97
CA ILE A 102 -10.34 -1.43 12.79
C ILE A 102 -9.26 -2.40 13.28
N ALA A 103 -9.44 -3.00 14.47
CA ALA A 103 -8.48 -3.95 15.00
C ALA A 103 -8.34 -5.20 14.12
N GLU A 104 -9.45 -5.79 13.68
CA GLU A 104 -9.48 -6.94 12.77
C GLU A 104 -8.76 -6.63 11.47
N ARG A 105 -9.05 -5.48 10.84
CA ARG A 105 -8.41 -5.06 9.60
C ARG A 105 -6.90 -4.89 9.73
N ILE A 106 -6.42 -4.32 10.82
CA ILE A 106 -4.98 -4.19 11.09
C ILE A 106 -4.35 -5.58 11.28
N LEU A 107 -5.05 -6.50 11.96
CA LEU A 107 -4.57 -7.86 12.22
C LEU A 107 -4.53 -8.76 10.97
N ILE A 108 -5.13 -8.37 9.85
CA ILE A 108 -4.94 -9.03 8.54
C ILE A 108 -3.45 -9.01 8.17
N SER A 109 -2.73 -7.94 8.50
CA SER A 109 -1.28 -7.89 8.28
C SER A 109 -0.56 -8.98 9.09
N PRO A 110 0.24 -9.87 8.45
CA PRO A 110 0.95 -10.92 9.15
C PRO A 110 2.00 -10.39 10.16
N ARG A 111 2.33 -9.10 10.09
CA ARG A 111 3.28 -8.44 10.98
C ARG A 111 2.63 -7.91 12.26
N ALA A 112 1.33 -7.64 12.24
CA ALA A 112 0.59 -7.23 13.43
C ALA A 112 0.36 -8.44 14.35
N TYR A 113 0.84 -8.34 15.58
CA TYR A 113 0.66 -9.37 16.59
C TYR A 113 -0.50 -9.06 17.52
N ARG A 114 -0.55 -7.82 18.04
CA ARG A 114 -1.59 -7.32 18.96
C ARG A 114 -1.90 -5.87 18.65
N VAL A 115 -3.18 -5.51 18.71
CA VAL A 115 -3.67 -4.16 18.41
C VAL A 115 -4.44 -3.63 19.61
N PHE A 116 -4.10 -2.43 20.03
CA PHE A 116 -4.80 -1.64 21.06
C PHE A 116 -5.47 -0.48 20.32
N VAL A 117 -6.78 -0.37 20.45
CA VAL A 117 -7.58 0.69 19.84
C VAL A 117 -8.32 1.46 20.92
N ARG A 118 -8.13 2.78 20.95
CA ARG A 118 -8.94 3.72 21.75
C ARG A 118 -9.62 4.68 20.80
N ILE A 119 -10.94 4.81 20.91
CA ILE A 119 -11.75 5.74 20.13
C ILE A 119 -12.57 6.58 21.11
N GLU A 120 -12.50 7.90 20.97
CA GLU A 120 -13.13 8.84 21.90
C GLU A 120 -13.92 9.92 21.16
N LYS A 121 -15.15 10.20 21.61
CA LYS A 121 -15.95 11.35 21.22
C LYS A 121 -15.50 12.58 22.00
N LEU A 122 -15.12 13.63 21.31
CA LEU A 122 -14.60 14.86 21.92
C LEU A 122 -15.67 15.91 22.18
N ASP A 123 -16.80 15.84 21.48
CA ASP A 123 -17.84 16.87 21.50
C ASP A 123 -19.05 16.48 22.39
N ARG A 124 -18.97 15.37 23.12
CA ARG A 124 -20.07 14.89 23.95
C ARG A 124 -19.66 14.66 25.40
N GLY A 125 -20.41 15.33 26.31
CA GLY A 125 -20.23 15.16 27.74
C GLY A 125 -19.18 16.07 28.39
N PRO A 126 -18.88 15.85 29.69
CA PRO A 126 -17.95 16.69 30.45
C PRO A 126 -16.46 16.36 30.17
N GLY A 127 -16.18 15.44 29.26
CA GLY A 127 -14.83 14.99 28.86
C GLY A 127 -14.90 14.12 27.62
N ALA A 128 -13.77 13.51 27.24
CA ALA A 128 -13.73 12.52 26.18
C ALA A 128 -14.41 11.22 26.64
N LEU A 129 -15.39 10.76 25.88
CA LEU A 129 -16.13 9.52 26.12
C LEU A 129 -15.84 8.52 25.02
N GLY A 130 -15.39 7.32 25.35
CA GLY A 130 -15.01 6.38 24.32
C GLY A 130 -14.86 4.95 24.80
N VAL A 131 -14.29 4.15 23.93
CA VAL A 131 -14.01 2.73 24.13
C VAL A 131 -12.53 2.44 23.97
N GLU A 132 -12.06 1.45 24.67
CA GLU A 132 -10.72 0.88 24.51
C GLU A 132 -10.85 -0.63 24.37
N ILE A 133 -10.25 -1.18 23.34
CA ILE A 133 -10.18 -2.61 23.13
C ILE A 133 -8.75 -3.08 22.89
N VAL A 134 -8.51 -4.35 23.13
CA VAL A 134 -7.28 -5.06 22.79
C VAL A 134 -7.67 -6.32 22.04
N ARG A 135 -7.04 -6.54 20.88
CA ARG A 135 -7.18 -7.76 20.10
C ARG A 135 -5.81 -8.29 19.74
N ASP A 136 -5.66 -9.58 19.77
CA ASP A 136 -4.49 -10.27 19.25
C ASP A 136 -4.93 -11.32 18.20
N ARG A 137 -3.96 -11.82 17.48
CA ARG A 137 -4.21 -12.76 16.38
C ARG A 137 -4.85 -14.09 16.84
N GLU A 138 -4.64 -14.47 18.11
CA GLU A 138 -5.20 -15.71 18.68
C GLU A 138 -6.65 -15.54 19.12
N THR A 139 -7.00 -14.34 19.59
CA THR A 139 -8.35 -14.01 20.10
C THR A 139 -9.22 -13.31 19.06
N ALA A 140 -8.63 -12.66 18.08
CA ALA A 140 -9.39 -12.20 16.92
C ALA A 140 -9.95 -13.45 16.25
N GLN A 141 -11.28 -13.58 16.25
CA GLN A 141 -11.96 -14.46 15.30
C GLN A 141 -11.73 -13.86 13.90
N LEU A 142 -10.50 -13.98 13.43
CA LEU A 142 -10.25 -13.86 12.01
C LEU A 142 -11.05 -15.04 11.44
N ASP A 143 -12.29 -14.78 11.08
CA ASP A 143 -12.98 -15.68 10.17
C ASP A 143 -11.95 -15.95 9.08
N GLU A 144 -11.61 -17.22 8.91
CA GLU A 144 -10.84 -17.69 7.75
C GLU A 144 -11.68 -17.50 6.47
N THR A 145 -12.72 -16.69 6.55
CA THR A 145 -13.45 -16.15 5.43
C THR A 145 -12.48 -15.23 4.71
N GLU A 146 -11.64 -15.92 3.87
CA GLU A 146 -11.07 -15.34 2.67
C GLU A 146 -10.60 -13.90 2.89
N ALA A 147 -9.36 -13.74 3.38
CA ALA A 147 -8.60 -12.60 2.92
C ALA A 147 -8.80 -12.62 1.40
N GLU A 148 -9.60 -11.71 0.86
CA GLU A 148 -9.70 -11.60 -0.60
C GLU A 148 -8.26 -11.61 -1.09
N PRO A 149 -7.91 -12.54 -1.97
CA PRO A 149 -6.54 -12.64 -2.45
C PRO A 149 -6.15 -11.24 -2.88
N ALA A 150 -5.00 -10.76 -2.43
CA ALA A 150 -4.55 -9.41 -2.75
C ALA A 150 -4.76 -9.21 -4.25
N PRO A 151 -5.48 -8.16 -4.67
CA PRO A 151 -5.89 -8.05 -6.06
C PRO A 151 -4.63 -8.10 -6.94
N HIS A 152 -4.59 -9.06 -7.86
CA HIS A 152 -3.49 -9.23 -8.80
C HIS A 152 -3.51 -8.06 -9.78
N PRO A 153 -2.50 -7.17 -9.82
CA PRO A 153 -2.53 -6.01 -10.69
C PRO A 153 -2.34 -6.39 -12.15
N THR A 154 -2.87 -5.57 -13.03
CA THR A 154 -2.48 -5.55 -14.45
C THR A 154 -1.26 -4.65 -14.61
N VAL A 155 -0.17 -5.19 -15.13
CA VAL A 155 0.99 -4.40 -15.54
C VAL A 155 0.77 -3.86 -16.95
N VAL A 156 1.08 -2.58 -17.16
CA VAL A 156 0.95 -1.94 -18.48
C VAL A 156 2.30 -1.32 -18.84
N TYR A 157 2.95 -1.89 -19.84
CA TYR A 157 4.17 -1.31 -20.40
C TYR A 157 3.83 -0.28 -21.47
N LEU A 158 4.41 0.90 -21.35
CA LEU A 158 4.30 1.99 -22.33
C LEU A 158 5.67 2.24 -22.96
N SER A 159 5.81 1.95 -24.26
CA SER A 159 7.04 2.29 -25.00
C SER A 159 7.25 3.81 -25.09
N ASN A 160 8.46 4.25 -25.38
CA ASN A 160 8.77 5.68 -25.58
C ASN A 160 7.90 6.32 -26.69
N ALA A 161 7.51 5.56 -27.68
CA ALA A 161 6.59 6.03 -28.72
C ALA A 161 5.17 6.19 -28.15
N ALA A 162 4.73 5.32 -27.25
CA ALA A 162 3.44 5.44 -26.56
C ALA A 162 3.38 6.68 -25.66
N LEU A 163 4.47 7.00 -24.96
CA LEU A 163 4.55 8.22 -24.13
C LEU A 163 4.40 9.51 -24.95
N ARG A 164 4.76 9.48 -26.21
CA ARG A 164 4.65 10.64 -27.14
C ARG A 164 3.36 10.62 -27.97
N SER A 165 2.51 9.61 -27.79
CA SER A 165 1.26 9.48 -28.54
C SER A 165 0.23 10.50 -28.04
N ASP A 166 -0.54 11.06 -28.97
CA ASP A 166 -1.71 11.88 -28.67
C ASP A 166 -2.86 11.08 -28.01
N LYS A 167 -2.77 9.74 -28.03
CA LYS A 167 -3.73 8.84 -27.37
C LYS A 167 -3.39 8.52 -25.91
N LEU A 168 -2.24 8.96 -25.39
CA LEU A 168 -1.81 8.62 -24.05
C LEU A 168 -2.89 8.93 -22.98
N THR A 169 -3.44 10.13 -22.99
CA THR A 169 -4.50 10.53 -22.05
C THR A 169 -5.73 9.62 -22.17
N GLN A 170 -6.14 9.27 -23.40
CA GLN A 170 -7.27 8.38 -23.64
C GLN A 170 -7.02 6.97 -23.08
N TRP A 171 -5.82 6.46 -23.20
CA TRP A 171 -5.45 5.17 -22.60
C TRP A 171 -5.46 5.23 -21.07
N ILE A 172 -4.93 6.31 -20.48
CA ILE A 172 -4.96 6.51 -19.03
C ILE A 172 -6.41 6.65 -18.52
N ASP A 173 -7.31 7.31 -19.28
CA ASP A 173 -8.74 7.38 -18.95
C ASP A 173 -9.35 5.97 -18.85
N GLN A 174 -9.09 5.11 -19.84
CA GLN A 174 -9.59 3.75 -19.85
C GLN A 174 -9.03 2.90 -18.69
N LEU A 175 -7.74 3.08 -18.36
CA LEU A 175 -7.12 2.37 -17.26
C LEU A 175 -7.65 2.85 -15.89
N ALA A 176 -8.00 4.13 -15.75
CA ALA A 176 -8.60 4.67 -14.54
C ALA A 176 -10.04 4.18 -14.31
N GLU A 177 -10.77 3.86 -15.40
CA GLU A 177 -12.12 3.32 -15.34
C GLU A 177 -12.16 1.77 -15.32
N ALA A 178 -11.00 1.12 -15.47
CA ALA A 178 -10.91 -0.33 -15.54
C ALA A 178 -11.26 -0.99 -14.19
N PRO A 179 -11.87 -2.19 -14.19
CA PRO A 179 -12.23 -2.90 -12.96
C PRO A 179 -11.04 -3.60 -12.27
N PHE A 180 -9.82 -3.31 -12.69
CA PHE A 180 -8.59 -3.89 -12.16
C PHE A 180 -7.59 -2.78 -11.79
N SER A 181 -6.69 -3.09 -10.88
CA SER A 181 -5.61 -2.17 -10.46
C SER A 181 -4.48 -2.17 -11.48
N THR A 182 -3.93 -0.99 -11.75
CA THR A 182 -2.94 -0.78 -12.81
C THR A 182 -1.60 -0.32 -12.27
N ILE A 183 -0.52 -1.00 -12.69
CA ILE A 183 0.85 -0.53 -12.52
C ILE A 183 1.47 -0.29 -13.90
N LEU A 184 1.81 0.97 -14.17
CA LEU A 184 2.49 1.38 -15.40
C LEU A 184 3.99 1.14 -15.29
N CYS A 185 4.57 0.61 -16.35
CA CYS A 185 6.01 0.44 -16.50
C CYS A 185 6.48 1.14 -17.79
N VAL A 186 7.67 1.68 -17.75
CA VAL A 186 8.34 2.30 -18.89
C VAL A 186 9.76 1.74 -19.01
N GLY A 187 10.33 1.75 -20.19
CA GLY A 187 11.75 1.48 -20.40
C GLY A 187 12.63 2.72 -20.22
N ALA A 188 13.90 2.59 -20.48
CA ALA A 188 14.81 3.72 -20.53
C ALA A 188 14.43 4.72 -21.63
N PRO A 189 14.67 6.03 -21.46
CA PRO A 189 14.37 7.03 -22.49
C PRO A 189 15.26 6.85 -23.72
N ASP A 190 14.84 7.38 -24.88
CA ASP A 190 15.62 7.30 -26.13
C ASP A 190 16.94 8.08 -26.07
N CYS A 191 17.16 8.90 -25.05
CA CYS A 191 18.45 9.60 -24.86
C CYS A 191 19.46 8.67 -24.19
N ALA A 192 20.71 8.75 -24.62
CA ALA A 192 21.78 7.93 -24.08
C ALA A 192 22.03 8.26 -22.60
N ALA A 193 21.99 7.25 -21.74
CA ALA A 193 22.40 7.35 -20.36
C ALA A 193 23.93 7.45 -20.22
N PRO A 194 24.45 8.06 -19.15
CA PRO A 194 25.89 8.03 -18.84
C PRO A 194 26.42 6.59 -18.81
N GLN A 195 27.68 6.41 -19.20
CA GLN A 195 28.31 5.09 -19.27
C GLN A 195 29.41 4.94 -18.22
N SER A 196 29.48 3.77 -17.59
CA SER A 196 30.48 3.38 -16.61
C SER A 196 31.09 2.02 -16.97
N ASN A 197 32.39 1.87 -16.78
CA ASN A 197 33.06 0.58 -16.95
C ASN A 197 32.92 -0.34 -15.71
N VAL A 198 32.25 0.15 -14.67
CA VAL A 198 32.06 -0.59 -13.42
C VAL A 198 30.62 -1.12 -13.42
N SER A 199 30.44 -2.44 -13.54
CA SER A 199 29.14 -3.10 -13.70
C SER A 199 28.11 -2.70 -12.64
N PRO A 200 28.38 -2.68 -11.32
CA PRO A 200 27.39 -2.22 -10.33
C PRO A 200 26.99 -0.75 -10.50
N ALA A 201 27.91 0.11 -10.96
CA ALA A 201 27.61 1.51 -11.23
C ALA A 201 26.74 1.66 -12.48
N GLN A 202 27.08 0.92 -13.55
CA GLN A 202 26.29 0.93 -14.78
C GLN A 202 24.86 0.46 -14.53
N ARG A 203 24.70 -0.67 -13.81
CA ARG A 203 23.37 -1.17 -13.44
C ARG A 203 22.52 -0.11 -12.72
N ARG A 204 23.12 0.65 -11.80
CA ARG A 204 22.40 1.73 -11.12
C ARG A 204 22.06 2.89 -12.05
N ILE A 205 22.93 3.23 -12.99
CA ILE A 205 22.67 4.26 -14.01
C ILE A 205 21.50 3.86 -14.90
N ASP A 206 21.46 2.60 -15.35
CA ASP A 206 20.39 2.09 -16.20
C ASP A 206 19.03 2.12 -15.48
N LEU A 207 18.98 1.68 -14.23
CA LEU A 207 17.76 1.78 -13.40
C LEU A 207 17.31 3.23 -13.19
N LEU A 208 18.24 4.15 -12.92
CA LEU A 208 17.93 5.58 -12.78
C LEU A 208 17.41 6.19 -14.09
N ALA A 209 17.88 5.74 -15.25
CA ALA A 209 17.37 6.19 -16.53
C ALA A 209 15.89 5.81 -16.72
N ILE A 210 15.51 4.59 -16.33
CA ILE A 210 14.12 4.15 -16.33
C ILE A 210 13.26 4.98 -15.36
N GLU A 211 13.76 5.24 -14.15
CA GLU A 211 13.07 6.10 -13.18
C GLU A 211 12.86 7.51 -13.69
N GLN A 212 13.84 8.12 -14.35
CA GLN A 212 13.67 9.42 -14.97
C GLN A 212 12.54 9.41 -15.99
N ASN A 213 12.42 8.34 -16.78
CA ASN A 213 11.34 8.20 -17.75
C ASN A 213 9.97 7.97 -17.08
N ALA A 214 9.93 7.29 -15.93
CA ALA A 214 8.73 7.18 -15.10
C ALA A 214 8.25 8.56 -14.61
N TRP A 215 9.18 9.42 -14.21
CA TRP A 215 8.84 10.82 -13.85
C TRP A 215 8.39 11.67 -15.03
N VAL A 216 8.89 11.40 -16.23
CA VAL A 216 8.38 12.03 -17.47
C VAL A 216 6.91 11.66 -17.67
N LEU A 217 6.55 10.39 -17.53
CA LEU A 217 5.15 9.93 -17.63
C LEU A 217 4.27 10.60 -16.57
N ALA A 218 4.72 10.65 -15.31
CA ALA A 218 3.99 11.31 -14.23
C ALA A 218 3.80 12.83 -14.48
N GLY A 219 4.73 13.45 -15.18
CA GLY A 219 4.61 14.85 -15.61
C GLY A 219 3.60 15.07 -16.75
N LEU A 220 3.26 14.03 -17.52
CA LEU A 220 2.28 14.09 -18.61
C LEU A 220 0.83 13.94 -18.12
N ASP A 221 0.62 13.13 -17.07
CA ASP A 221 -0.70 12.93 -16.49
C ASP A 221 -0.61 12.83 -14.95
N PRO A 222 -1.32 13.69 -14.19
CA PRO A 222 -1.21 13.75 -12.73
C PRO A 222 -1.78 12.51 -12.01
N ARG A 223 -2.51 11.63 -12.68
CA ARG A 223 -2.98 10.35 -12.13
C ARG A 223 -1.88 9.31 -12.07
N CYS A 224 -0.80 9.51 -12.83
CA CYS A 224 0.35 8.63 -12.88
C CYS A 224 1.31 8.96 -11.73
N VAL A 225 1.21 8.24 -10.60
CA VAL A 225 2.02 8.48 -9.40
C VAL A 225 3.22 7.55 -9.38
N VAL A 226 4.44 8.11 -9.35
CA VAL A 226 5.67 7.30 -9.28
C VAL A 226 5.82 6.68 -7.89
N ARG A 227 6.05 5.37 -7.84
CA ARG A 227 6.22 4.59 -6.61
C ARG A 227 7.41 3.65 -6.72
N GLY A 228 8.24 3.63 -5.68
CA GLY A 228 9.50 2.88 -5.67
C GLY A 228 9.52 1.69 -4.73
N THR A 229 8.59 1.58 -3.79
CA THR A 229 8.57 0.51 -2.80
C THR A 229 7.44 -0.48 -3.05
N ARG A 230 7.62 -1.72 -2.58
CA ARG A 230 6.55 -2.73 -2.62
C ARG A 230 5.33 -2.28 -1.83
N THR A 231 5.55 -1.71 -0.65
CA THR A 231 4.48 -1.20 0.23
C THR A 231 3.63 -0.14 -0.46
N GLU A 232 4.25 0.83 -1.15
CA GLU A 232 3.53 1.85 -1.90
C GLU A 232 2.72 1.27 -3.08
N LEU A 233 3.30 0.28 -3.78
CA LEU A 233 2.61 -0.39 -4.89
C LEU A 233 1.43 -1.22 -4.40
N ASP A 234 1.60 -2.01 -3.33
CA ASP A 234 0.53 -2.83 -2.74
C ASP A 234 -0.61 -1.95 -2.23
N TRP A 235 -0.29 -0.83 -1.57
CA TRP A 235 -1.28 0.16 -1.15
C TRP A 235 -2.06 0.73 -2.35
N ALA A 236 -1.38 1.13 -3.41
CA ALA A 236 -2.01 1.67 -4.61
C ALA A 236 -2.91 0.66 -5.32
N VAL A 237 -2.49 -0.61 -5.37
CA VAL A 237 -3.28 -1.72 -5.91
C VAL A 237 -4.58 -1.90 -5.12
N GLN A 238 -4.51 -1.90 -3.79
CA GLN A 238 -5.69 -2.00 -2.92
C GLN A 238 -6.65 -0.81 -3.05
N ASN A 239 -6.12 0.38 -3.33
CA ASN A 239 -6.88 1.62 -3.47
C ASN A 239 -7.23 1.97 -4.92
N HIS A 240 -7.04 1.07 -5.87
CA HIS A 240 -7.30 1.27 -7.31
C HIS A 240 -6.65 2.54 -7.89
N GLN A 241 -5.46 2.90 -7.38
CA GLN A 241 -4.70 4.04 -7.88
C GLN A 241 -3.69 3.60 -8.94
N ILE A 242 -3.62 4.36 -10.03
CA ILE A 242 -2.60 4.15 -11.06
C ILE A 242 -1.23 4.50 -10.48
N SER A 243 -0.30 3.55 -10.58
CA SER A 243 1.09 3.73 -10.17
C SER A 243 2.01 3.65 -11.38
N VAL A 244 3.12 4.38 -11.35
CA VAL A 244 4.24 4.18 -12.27
C VAL A 244 5.40 3.59 -11.48
N TRP A 245 5.88 2.43 -11.88
CA TRP A 245 6.96 1.76 -11.17
C TRP A 245 8.31 2.45 -11.36
N ALA A 246 8.97 2.79 -10.24
CA ALA A 246 10.35 3.21 -10.17
C ALA A 246 11.22 2.02 -9.74
N PRO A 247 12.05 1.42 -10.63
CA PRO A 247 12.58 0.07 -10.42
C PRO A 247 13.72 -0.03 -9.42
N SER A 248 14.50 1.04 -9.19
CA SER A 248 15.79 0.98 -8.49
C SER A 248 15.72 0.28 -7.14
N LYS A 249 14.77 0.66 -6.30
CA LYS A 249 14.71 0.11 -4.94
C LYS A 249 14.41 -1.38 -4.94
N ILE A 250 13.34 -1.80 -5.60
CA ILE A 250 12.90 -3.20 -5.58
C ILE A 250 13.96 -4.11 -6.25
N VAL A 251 14.58 -3.65 -7.35
CA VAL A 251 15.60 -4.41 -8.06
C VAL A 251 16.92 -4.51 -7.27
N LEU A 252 17.35 -3.41 -6.64
CA LEU A 252 18.63 -3.37 -5.91
C LEU A 252 18.54 -4.03 -4.53
N ASP A 253 17.38 -4.03 -3.91
CA ASP A 253 17.14 -4.68 -2.62
C ASP A 253 16.82 -6.19 -2.75
N SER A 254 16.63 -6.68 -3.98
CA SER A 254 16.41 -8.11 -4.22
C SER A 254 17.72 -8.90 -4.05
N PHE A 255 17.72 -9.85 -3.11
CA PHE A 255 18.84 -10.77 -2.84
C PHE A 255 18.71 -12.12 -3.58
N GLU A 256 17.73 -12.27 -4.45
CA GLU A 256 17.48 -13.53 -5.15
C GLU A 256 18.47 -13.75 -6.30
N ALA A 257 18.81 -15.00 -6.51
CA ALA A 257 19.54 -15.38 -7.72
C ALA A 257 18.68 -15.09 -8.95
N GLY A 258 19.21 -14.36 -9.93
CA GLY A 258 18.48 -14.00 -11.15
C GLY A 258 17.85 -12.61 -11.10
N THR A 259 18.52 -11.64 -10.47
CA THR A 259 18.13 -10.22 -10.61
C THR A 259 18.20 -9.81 -12.10
N PRO A 260 17.15 -9.11 -12.60
CA PRO A 260 17.01 -8.80 -14.02
C PRO A 260 18.10 -7.87 -14.55
N ASP A 261 18.38 -7.92 -15.84
CA ASP A 261 19.22 -6.95 -16.52
C ASP A 261 18.39 -5.69 -16.84
N PRO A 262 18.68 -4.52 -16.24
CA PRO A 262 17.91 -3.31 -16.50
C PRO A 262 18.12 -2.73 -17.92
N SER A 263 19.06 -3.25 -18.69
CA SER A 263 19.24 -2.90 -20.12
C SER A 263 18.31 -3.70 -21.05
N ASP A 264 17.64 -4.71 -20.52
CA ASP A 264 16.62 -5.52 -21.23
C ASP A 264 15.25 -5.28 -20.60
N ASP A 265 14.43 -4.47 -21.27
CA ASP A 265 13.06 -4.14 -20.82
C ASP A 265 12.22 -5.38 -20.58
N LEU A 266 12.38 -6.43 -21.40
CA LEU A 266 11.61 -7.65 -21.28
C LEU A 266 12.01 -8.46 -20.04
N ASP A 267 13.31 -8.63 -19.79
CA ASP A 267 13.81 -9.34 -18.62
C ASP A 267 13.36 -8.63 -17.34
N LEU A 268 13.47 -7.31 -17.31
CA LEU A 268 13.02 -6.47 -16.20
C LEU A 268 11.51 -6.58 -15.96
N LEU A 269 10.70 -6.49 -17.03
CA LEU A 269 9.23 -6.60 -16.93
C LEU A 269 8.78 -7.99 -16.50
N SER A 270 9.37 -9.04 -17.09
CA SER A 270 9.03 -10.42 -16.75
C SER A 270 9.31 -10.71 -15.28
N TRP A 271 10.48 -10.29 -14.82
CA TRP A 271 10.87 -10.42 -13.41
C TRP A 271 9.92 -9.63 -12.49
N PHE A 272 9.58 -8.39 -12.86
CA PHE A 272 8.68 -7.55 -12.06
C PHE A 272 7.27 -8.13 -11.98
N CYS A 273 6.71 -8.58 -13.11
CA CYS A 273 5.40 -9.22 -13.14
C CYS A 273 5.33 -10.44 -12.19
N GLY A 274 6.37 -11.27 -12.18
CA GLY A 274 6.48 -12.38 -11.24
C GLY A 274 6.60 -11.93 -9.78
N LYS A 275 7.29 -10.81 -9.53
CA LYS A 275 7.48 -10.28 -8.17
C LYS A 275 6.20 -9.75 -7.53
N ILE A 276 5.32 -9.15 -8.31
CA ILE A 276 4.07 -8.57 -7.84
C ILE A 276 2.87 -9.49 -8.06
N ASP A 277 3.11 -10.68 -8.60
CA ASP A 277 2.06 -11.65 -8.93
C ASP A 277 1.01 -11.05 -9.89
N ALA A 278 1.48 -10.43 -10.97
CA ALA A 278 0.62 -9.75 -11.94
C ALA A 278 -0.28 -10.74 -12.67
N GLU A 279 -1.57 -10.41 -12.79
CA GLU A 279 -2.55 -11.22 -13.53
C GLU A 279 -2.22 -11.28 -15.03
N ARG A 280 -1.80 -10.15 -15.61
CA ARG A 280 -1.50 -10.00 -17.05
C ARG A 280 -0.61 -8.80 -17.32
N LEU A 281 -0.02 -8.80 -18.51
CA LEU A 281 0.71 -7.69 -19.09
C LEU A 281 -0.04 -7.10 -20.28
N ILE A 282 -0.18 -5.79 -20.35
CA ILE A 282 -0.59 -5.05 -21.54
C ILE A 282 0.65 -4.30 -22.04
N ALA A 283 1.03 -4.50 -23.30
CA ALA A 283 2.17 -3.79 -23.86
C ALA A 283 1.72 -2.86 -25.01
N VAL A 284 1.99 -1.56 -24.86
CA VAL A 284 1.64 -0.53 -25.84
C VAL A 284 2.89 -0.12 -26.61
N GLY A 285 2.87 -0.41 -27.91
CA GLY A 285 4.02 -0.26 -28.82
C GLY A 285 4.87 -1.54 -28.90
N ALA A 286 6.07 -1.41 -29.46
CA ALA A 286 6.96 -2.56 -29.65
C ALA A 286 7.56 -3.01 -28.31
N LEU A 287 7.38 -4.28 -28.01
CA LEU A 287 8.10 -5.04 -27.00
C LEU A 287 8.78 -6.21 -27.74
N GLY A 288 9.95 -6.64 -27.28
CA GLY A 288 10.68 -7.78 -27.87
C GLY A 288 9.91 -9.10 -27.76
N ASP A 289 10.59 -10.17 -27.44
CA ASP A 289 9.95 -11.46 -27.17
C ASP A 289 8.99 -11.33 -25.97
N LEU A 290 7.92 -12.14 -25.93
CA LEU A 290 6.88 -12.01 -24.90
C LEU A 290 7.21 -12.88 -23.67
N PRO A 291 6.92 -12.43 -22.44
CA PRO A 291 7.05 -13.26 -21.24
C PRO A 291 6.06 -14.44 -21.25
N ASP A 292 6.36 -15.47 -20.47
CA ASP A 292 5.49 -16.64 -20.29
C ASP A 292 4.33 -16.32 -19.33
N MET A 293 3.45 -15.41 -19.76
CA MET A 293 2.24 -14.98 -19.03
C MET A 293 1.22 -14.42 -20.03
N PRO A 294 -0.04 -14.20 -19.64
CA PRO A 294 -1.03 -13.55 -20.51
C PRO A 294 -0.59 -12.14 -20.93
N VAL A 295 -0.37 -11.93 -22.24
CA VAL A 295 0.03 -10.62 -22.78
C VAL A 295 -0.98 -10.13 -23.80
N LYS A 296 -1.44 -8.88 -23.65
CA LYS A 296 -2.20 -8.15 -24.65
C LYS A 296 -1.28 -7.14 -25.34
N LEU A 297 -1.11 -7.27 -26.64
CA LEU A 297 -0.38 -6.29 -27.43
C LEU A 297 -1.34 -5.22 -27.97
N VAL A 298 -0.96 -3.96 -27.80
CA VAL A 298 -1.69 -2.79 -28.27
C VAL A 298 -0.76 -1.97 -29.16
N THR A 299 -1.21 -1.68 -30.35
CA THR A 299 -0.44 -0.83 -31.30
C THR A 299 -0.66 0.65 -30.98
N LEU A 300 0.21 1.52 -31.50
CA LEU A 300 0.04 2.97 -31.36
C LEU A 300 -1.18 3.50 -32.10
N ASP A 301 -1.72 2.73 -33.07
CA ASP A 301 -2.93 3.09 -33.83
C ASP A 301 -4.21 2.72 -33.08
N ASP A 302 -4.15 1.83 -32.11
CA ASP A 302 -5.32 1.40 -31.35
C ASP A 302 -5.79 2.50 -30.39
N ALA A 303 -7.09 2.78 -30.45
CA ALA A 303 -7.71 3.72 -29.52
C ALA A 303 -8.07 3.08 -28.17
N GLN A 304 -8.13 1.74 -28.12
CA GLN A 304 -8.50 0.98 -26.93
C GLN A 304 -7.31 0.20 -26.38
N ILE A 305 -7.10 0.33 -25.06
CA ILE A 305 -6.07 -0.37 -24.32
C ILE A 305 -6.66 -1.50 -23.45
N VAL A 306 -7.90 -1.36 -23.03
CA VAL A 306 -8.64 -2.31 -22.16
C VAL A 306 -9.51 -3.25 -22.97
#